data_e3a3cae157b8ab8b11d17c95e9b8ba9d
#
_entry.id   e3a3cae157b8ab8b11d17c95e9b8ba9d
#
_cell.length_a   1.000
_cell.length_b   1.000
_cell.length_c   1.000
_cell.angle_alpha   90.00
_cell.angle_beta   90.00
_cell.angle_gamma   90.00
#
_symmetry.space_group_name_H-M   'P 1'
#
loop_
_entity.id
_entity.type
_entity.pdbx_description
1 polymer ?
#
loop_
_entity_poly.entity_id
_entity_poly.type
_entity_poly.pdbx_seq_one_letter_code
_entity_poly.pdbx_strand_id
1 'polypeptide(L)'
;MHYVPFHALYDGFNYAIENREIAYAPGAGVLQNCLRKPRRPFEKALFVGVSDERIPFVGEETKTLARLFPNSITLLDASANFGELTKHTSDIDVLHLACHGQFRAENPLFSSLKLFDRWLTVRDVDSLKLNADLVVLSACETGVSRIAPGDELLGLARGFFSAGASSLVLSLWNVHDQTTVELMKCFYREIYAGKSLAAALRRAQCEIMKKCPHPFFWSPFFLVGRW
;
A
#
# COMPACT_ATOMS: atom_id res chain seq x y z
N MET A 1 -8.21 -16.40 5.72
CA MET A 1 -9.19 -15.62 4.94
C MET A 1 -8.65 -14.26 4.41
N HIS A 2 -7.40 -13.91 4.67
CA HIS A 2 -6.85 -12.59 4.30
C HIS A 2 -6.52 -12.41 2.80
N TYR A 3 -6.66 -13.46 1.98
CA TYR A 3 -6.40 -13.45 0.52
C TYR A 3 -7.65 -13.53 -0.34
N VAL A 4 -8.82 -13.60 0.27
CA VAL A 4 -10.04 -13.50 -0.51
C VAL A 4 -10.26 -12.03 -0.81
N PRO A 5 -10.22 -11.60 -2.07
CA PRO A 5 -10.55 -10.23 -2.43
C PRO A 5 -12.06 -10.04 -2.31
N PHE A 6 -12.56 -9.85 -1.08
CA PHE A 6 -14.01 -9.71 -0.84
C PHE A 6 -14.64 -8.59 -1.66
N HIS A 7 -13.87 -7.58 -2.02
CA HIS A 7 -14.30 -6.49 -2.89
C HIS A 7 -14.54 -6.97 -4.34
N ALA A 8 -13.94 -8.08 -4.76
CA ALA A 8 -14.11 -8.69 -6.08
C ALA A 8 -15.11 -9.87 -6.10
N LEU A 9 -15.84 -10.12 -5.02
CA LEU A 9 -16.93 -11.09 -5.02
C LEU A 9 -18.04 -10.59 -5.94
N TYR A 10 -18.54 -11.49 -6.78
CA TYR A 10 -19.54 -11.22 -7.81
C TYR A 10 -20.84 -11.97 -7.50
N ASP A 11 -21.96 -11.28 -7.48
CA ASP A 11 -23.29 -11.85 -7.17
C ASP A 11 -24.10 -12.30 -8.39
N GLY A 12 -23.50 -12.20 -9.58
CA GLY A 12 -24.15 -12.45 -10.87
C GLY A 12 -24.53 -11.16 -11.61
N PHE A 13 -24.53 -10.01 -10.95
CA PHE A 13 -24.87 -8.71 -11.51
C PHE A 13 -23.79 -7.65 -11.23
N ASN A 14 -23.28 -7.60 -9.99
CA ASN A 14 -22.32 -6.58 -9.55
C ASN A 14 -21.20 -7.21 -8.73
N TYR A 15 -20.05 -6.57 -8.74
CA TYR A 15 -19.00 -6.84 -7.75
C TYR A 15 -19.33 -6.14 -6.43
N ALA A 16 -18.93 -6.73 -5.31
CA ALA A 16 -19.18 -6.18 -3.97
C ALA A 16 -18.71 -4.72 -3.83
N ILE A 17 -17.58 -4.37 -4.46
CA ILE A 17 -17.00 -3.03 -4.43
C ILE A 17 -17.89 -1.97 -5.09
N GLU A 18 -18.76 -2.34 -6.04
CA GLU A 18 -19.62 -1.38 -6.71
C GLU A 18 -20.65 -0.77 -5.76
N ASN A 19 -21.05 -1.53 -4.73
CA ASN A 19 -22.10 -1.13 -3.80
C ASN A 19 -21.62 -0.91 -2.35
N ARG A 20 -20.39 -1.31 -2.02
CA ARG A 20 -19.89 -1.30 -0.63
C ARG A 20 -18.46 -0.81 -0.53
N GLU A 21 -18.15 -0.09 0.53
CA GLU A 21 -16.78 0.16 0.97
C GLU A 21 -16.29 -1.05 1.78
N ILE A 22 -15.10 -1.55 1.47
CA ILE A 22 -14.57 -2.76 2.08
C ILE A 22 -13.18 -2.47 2.67
N ALA A 23 -13.03 -2.75 3.95
CA ALA A 23 -11.76 -2.70 4.66
C ALA A 23 -11.59 -3.97 5.50
N TYR A 24 -10.36 -4.36 5.72
CA TYR A 24 -9.99 -5.54 6.47
C TYR A 24 -9.49 -5.16 7.86
N ALA A 25 -9.88 -5.91 8.87
CA ALA A 25 -9.37 -5.72 10.22
C ALA A 25 -8.13 -6.61 10.44
N PRO A 26 -7.00 -6.04 10.86
CA PRO A 26 -5.80 -6.84 11.14
C PRO A 26 -5.94 -7.71 12.40
N GLY A 27 -6.95 -7.41 13.19
CA GLY A 27 -7.32 -8.04 14.46
C GLY A 27 -7.99 -7.00 15.35
N ALA A 28 -8.87 -7.42 16.26
CA ALA A 28 -9.71 -6.51 17.06
C ALA A 28 -8.88 -5.50 17.88
N GLY A 29 -7.84 -5.97 18.57
CA GLY A 29 -6.98 -5.09 19.39
C GLY A 29 -6.19 -4.08 18.56
N VAL A 30 -5.62 -4.50 17.41
CA VAL A 30 -4.89 -3.60 16.51
C VAL A 30 -5.84 -2.57 15.92
N LEU A 31 -7.01 -3.01 15.43
CA LEU A 31 -8.01 -2.10 14.89
C LEU A 31 -8.47 -1.08 15.92
N GLN A 32 -8.72 -1.50 17.18
CA GLN A 32 -9.08 -0.59 18.25
C GLN A 32 -8.02 0.49 18.48
N ASN A 33 -6.75 0.11 18.45
CA ASN A 33 -5.64 1.07 18.56
C ASN A 33 -5.59 2.05 17.39
N CYS A 34 -5.80 1.56 16.15
CA CYS A 34 -5.86 2.41 14.97
C CYS A 34 -7.02 3.42 15.04
N LEU A 35 -8.20 2.99 15.53
CA LEU A 35 -9.39 3.85 15.65
C LEU A 35 -9.26 4.91 16.75
N ARG A 36 -8.48 4.65 17.80
CA ARG A 36 -8.23 5.62 18.90
C ARG A 36 -7.32 6.77 18.50
N LYS A 37 -6.51 6.63 17.48
CA LYS A 37 -5.63 7.70 17.01
C LYS A 37 -6.46 8.85 16.43
N PRO A 38 -6.11 10.12 16.71
CA PRO A 38 -6.79 11.25 16.09
C PRO A 38 -6.62 11.19 14.57
N ARG A 39 -7.65 11.58 13.82
CA ARG A 39 -7.53 11.75 12.37
C ARG A 39 -6.79 13.05 12.10
N ARG A 40 -5.84 13.00 11.19
CA ARG A 40 -5.09 14.14 10.71
C ARG A 40 -5.31 14.30 9.19
N PRO A 41 -5.25 15.52 8.68
CA PRO A 41 -5.22 15.72 7.23
C PRO A 41 -3.96 15.08 6.64
N PHE A 42 -4.05 14.61 5.41
CA PHE A 42 -2.90 14.07 4.67
C PHE A 42 -2.17 15.23 3.97
N GLU A 43 -1.23 15.87 4.67
CA GLU A 43 -0.50 17.06 4.16
C GLU A 43 0.91 16.72 3.74
N LYS A 44 1.58 15.84 4.50
CA LYS A 44 2.99 15.48 4.28
C LYS A 44 3.08 14.03 3.80
N ALA A 45 3.69 13.83 2.64
CA ALA A 45 3.85 12.50 2.06
C ALA A 45 5.31 12.20 1.74
N LEU A 46 5.72 10.96 1.99
CA LEU A 46 7.00 10.40 1.58
C LEU A 46 6.73 9.33 0.52
N PHE A 47 7.19 9.59 -0.70
CA PHE A 47 7.15 8.66 -1.81
C PHE A 47 8.52 8.06 -2.03
N VAL A 48 8.63 6.74 -1.95
CA VAL A 48 9.87 5.98 -2.11
C VAL A 48 9.71 5.02 -3.27
N GLY A 49 10.59 5.11 -4.25
CA GLY A 49 10.56 4.26 -5.43
C GLY A 49 11.94 3.66 -5.74
N VAL A 50 12.00 2.36 -5.95
CA VAL A 50 13.18 1.66 -6.45
C VAL A 50 12.80 0.93 -7.73
N SER A 51 13.28 1.46 -8.86
CA SER A 51 13.01 0.92 -10.20
C SER A 51 14.09 -0.05 -10.66
N ASP A 52 13.71 -0.98 -11.50
CA ASP A 52 14.61 -1.80 -12.30
C ASP A 52 13.95 -2.23 -13.62
N GLU A 53 14.59 -3.12 -14.38
CA GLU A 53 14.07 -3.59 -15.67
C GLU A 53 12.71 -4.30 -15.58
N ARG A 54 12.33 -4.83 -14.40
CA ARG A 54 11.08 -5.57 -14.18
C ARG A 54 9.92 -4.65 -13.75
N ILE A 55 10.25 -3.53 -13.12
CA ILE A 55 9.30 -2.52 -12.65
C ILE A 55 9.72 -1.10 -13.11
N PRO A 56 9.83 -0.87 -14.43
CA PRO A 56 10.38 0.37 -14.97
C PRO A 56 9.53 1.62 -14.70
N PHE A 57 8.23 1.45 -14.44
CA PHE A 57 7.29 2.57 -14.23
C PHE A 57 7.24 3.10 -12.80
N VAL A 58 7.94 2.47 -11.85
CA VAL A 58 7.99 2.93 -10.45
C VAL A 58 8.45 4.38 -10.31
N GLY A 59 9.47 4.77 -11.08
CA GLY A 59 9.95 6.15 -11.08
C GLY A 59 8.91 7.16 -11.58
N GLU A 60 8.11 6.80 -12.60
CA GLU A 60 7.01 7.61 -13.11
C GLU A 60 5.84 7.66 -12.11
N GLU A 61 5.46 6.51 -11.56
CA GLU A 61 4.45 6.42 -10.51
C GLU A 61 4.79 7.38 -9.37
N THR A 62 5.95 7.20 -8.77
CA THR A 62 6.44 7.97 -7.62
C THR A 62 6.42 9.47 -7.89
N LYS A 63 7.00 9.93 -9.02
CA LYS A 63 7.01 11.36 -9.40
C LYS A 63 5.62 11.92 -9.66
N THR A 64 4.77 11.12 -10.28
CA THR A 64 3.40 11.53 -10.62
C THR A 64 2.55 11.70 -9.37
N LEU A 65 2.66 10.77 -8.43
CA LEU A 65 1.92 10.82 -7.16
C LEU A 65 2.42 11.96 -6.27
N ALA A 66 3.73 12.19 -6.21
CA ALA A 66 4.33 13.28 -5.44
C ALA A 66 3.79 14.66 -5.84
N ARG A 67 3.48 14.88 -7.12
CA ARG A 67 2.89 16.16 -7.61
C ARG A 67 1.49 16.45 -7.05
N LEU A 68 0.81 15.43 -6.51
CA LEU A 68 -0.51 15.59 -5.89
C LEU A 68 -0.42 16.13 -4.46
N PHE A 69 0.77 16.10 -3.85
CA PHE A 69 1.01 16.54 -2.49
C PHE A 69 1.99 17.73 -2.47
N PRO A 70 1.56 18.93 -2.09
CA PRO A 70 2.44 20.12 -2.06
C PRO A 70 3.68 19.92 -1.15
N ASN A 71 3.52 19.20 -0.04
CA ASN A 71 4.56 18.93 0.93
C ASN A 71 5.04 17.47 0.84
N SER A 72 5.44 17.04 -0.36
CA SER A 72 5.96 15.68 -0.55
C SER A 72 7.47 15.64 -0.63
N ILE A 73 8.03 14.56 -0.07
CA ILE A 73 9.43 14.17 -0.24
C ILE A 73 9.45 12.96 -1.16
N THR A 74 10.38 12.96 -2.11
CA THR A 74 10.54 11.86 -3.07
C THR A 74 11.94 11.29 -2.98
N LEU A 75 12.03 10.01 -2.68
CA LEU A 75 13.27 9.23 -2.69
C LEU A 75 13.19 8.22 -3.83
N LEU A 76 14.11 8.34 -4.78
CA LEU A 76 14.15 7.47 -5.96
C LEU A 76 15.52 6.81 -6.10
N ASP A 77 15.51 5.53 -6.43
CA ASP A 77 16.69 4.72 -6.72
C ASP A 77 17.79 4.94 -5.66
N ALA A 78 18.94 5.48 -5.99
CA ALA A 78 20.06 5.67 -5.05
C ALA A 78 19.69 6.47 -3.78
N SER A 79 18.71 7.38 -3.88
CA SER A 79 18.21 8.12 -2.70
C SER A 79 17.19 7.30 -1.88
N ALA A 80 16.60 6.25 -2.45
CA ALA A 80 15.67 5.35 -1.77
C ALA A 80 16.41 4.31 -0.90
N ASN A 81 17.28 4.77 -0.01
CA ASN A 81 18.07 3.95 0.90
C ASN A 81 17.55 4.06 2.34
N PHE A 82 17.97 3.13 3.20
CA PHE A 82 17.47 3.03 4.58
C PHE A 82 17.77 4.29 5.40
N GLY A 83 18.95 4.89 5.22
CA GLY A 83 19.36 6.08 5.93
C GLY A 83 18.45 7.29 5.61
N GLU A 84 18.16 7.52 4.34
CA GLU A 84 17.25 8.60 3.92
C GLU A 84 15.80 8.31 4.34
N LEU A 85 15.33 7.07 4.20
CA LEU A 85 13.99 6.68 4.65
C LEU A 85 13.78 7.04 6.14
N THR A 86 14.69 6.63 7.00
CA THR A 86 14.56 6.82 8.46
C THR A 86 14.55 8.28 8.90
N LYS A 87 15.18 9.18 8.15
CA LYS A 87 15.19 10.62 8.46
C LYS A 87 13.80 11.26 8.38
N HIS A 88 12.91 10.70 7.56
CA HIS A 88 11.63 11.34 7.22
C HIS A 88 10.42 10.65 7.84
N THR A 89 10.53 9.40 8.32
CA THR A 89 9.38 8.59 8.76
C THR A 89 8.62 9.15 9.97
N SER A 90 9.24 9.97 10.80
CA SER A 90 8.61 10.53 12.01
C SER A 90 7.72 11.77 11.76
N ASP A 91 7.82 12.40 10.59
CA ASP A 91 7.12 13.66 10.27
C ASP A 91 6.35 13.59 8.93
N ILE A 92 5.65 12.49 8.72
CA ILE A 92 4.81 12.28 7.53
C ILE A 92 3.45 11.73 7.90
N ASP A 93 2.45 12.00 7.07
CA ASP A 93 1.10 11.46 7.20
C ASP A 93 0.90 10.25 6.28
N VAL A 94 1.61 10.23 5.15
CA VAL A 94 1.55 9.17 4.14
C VAL A 94 2.95 8.67 3.83
N LEU A 95 3.13 7.35 3.86
CA LEU A 95 4.30 6.65 3.30
C LEU A 95 3.84 5.81 2.11
N HIS A 96 4.41 6.04 0.94
CA HIS A 96 4.20 5.21 -0.23
C HIS A 96 5.51 4.54 -0.64
N LEU A 97 5.52 3.22 -0.67
CA LEU A 97 6.67 2.40 -1.06
C LEU A 97 6.33 1.65 -2.36
N ALA A 98 6.99 2.03 -3.44
CA ALA A 98 6.91 1.38 -4.75
C ALA A 98 8.24 0.67 -5.05
N CYS A 99 8.29 -0.64 -4.88
CA CYS A 99 9.52 -1.42 -5.00
C CYS A 99 9.20 -2.91 -5.11
N HIS A 100 10.23 -3.73 -5.25
CA HIS A 100 10.06 -5.17 -5.12
C HIS A 100 9.79 -5.60 -3.67
N GLY A 101 8.91 -6.60 -3.52
CA GLY A 101 8.67 -7.30 -2.27
C GLY A 101 9.15 -8.75 -2.33
N GLN A 102 9.58 -9.29 -1.21
CA GLN A 102 9.73 -10.72 -0.98
C GLN A 102 8.84 -11.13 0.18
N PHE A 103 7.89 -12.01 -0.11
CA PHE A 103 6.96 -12.51 0.90
C PHE A 103 7.32 -13.98 1.21
N ARG A 104 7.50 -14.31 2.50
CA ARG A 104 7.92 -15.62 2.98
C ARG A 104 6.83 -16.29 3.80
N ALA A 105 6.07 -17.21 3.15
CA ALA A 105 4.99 -17.97 3.77
C ALA A 105 5.44 -18.76 5.00
N GLU A 106 6.59 -19.37 4.88
CA GLU A 106 7.14 -20.24 5.93
C GLU A 106 7.57 -19.46 7.17
N ASN A 107 7.96 -18.18 6.99
CA ASN A 107 8.30 -17.29 8.09
C ASN A 107 8.03 -15.83 7.72
N PRO A 108 6.85 -15.29 8.03
CA PRO A 108 6.42 -13.93 7.68
C PRO A 108 7.35 -12.81 8.18
N LEU A 109 8.14 -13.06 9.23
CA LEU A 109 9.11 -12.10 9.75
C LEU A 109 10.30 -11.87 8.81
N PHE A 110 10.53 -12.76 7.85
CA PHE A 110 11.54 -12.59 6.80
C PHE A 110 10.99 -12.00 5.51
N SER A 111 9.71 -11.63 5.49
CA SER A 111 9.16 -10.82 4.42
C SER A 111 9.84 -9.44 4.42
N SER A 112 10.12 -8.92 3.23
CA SER A 112 10.94 -7.71 3.11
C SER A 112 10.59 -6.93 1.84
N LEU A 113 10.95 -5.64 1.84
CA LEU A 113 10.80 -4.70 0.73
C LEU A 113 12.18 -4.26 0.24
N LYS A 114 12.39 -4.16 -1.06
CA LYS A 114 13.68 -3.80 -1.64
C LYS A 114 13.88 -2.29 -1.59
N LEU A 115 14.82 -1.83 -0.77
CA LEU A 115 15.42 -0.51 -0.91
C LEU A 115 16.65 -0.59 -1.81
N PHE A 116 17.18 0.54 -2.19
CA PHE A 116 18.37 0.59 -3.05
C PHE A 116 19.57 -0.13 -2.43
N ASP A 117 19.85 0.12 -1.16
CA ASP A 117 21.02 -0.40 -0.44
C ASP A 117 20.79 -1.75 0.25
N ARG A 118 19.53 -2.11 0.57
CA ARG A 118 19.21 -3.33 1.32
C ARG A 118 17.78 -3.81 1.13
N TRP A 119 17.48 -4.97 1.70
CA TRP A 119 16.12 -5.43 1.95
C TRP A 119 15.65 -4.90 3.32
N LEU A 120 14.55 -4.15 3.33
CA LEU A 120 13.87 -3.65 4.52
C LEU A 120 13.03 -4.79 5.09
N THR A 121 13.51 -5.41 6.17
CA THR A 121 12.83 -6.53 6.83
C THR A 121 11.73 -6.05 7.78
N VAL A 122 10.86 -6.96 8.23
CA VAL A 122 9.84 -6.65 9.25
C VAL A 122 10.48 -6.05 10.51
N ARG A 123 11.67 -6.54 10.91
CA ARG A 123 12.41 -6.00 12.07
C ARG A 123 12.86 -4.56 11.83
N ASP A 124 13.33 -4.23 10.64
CA ASP A 124 13.71 -2.87 10.28
C ASP A 124 12.48 -1.94 10.33
N VAL A 125 11.35 -2.40 9.77
CA VAL A 125 10.07 -1.67 9.80
C VAL A 125 9.60 -1.42 11.24
N ASP A 126 9.64 -2.43 12.10
CA ASP A 126 9.24 -2.31 13.52
C ASP A 126 10.10 -1.29 14.29
N SER A 127 11.35 -1.10 13.86
CA SER A 127 12.26 -0.11 14.44
C SER A 127 12.04 1.32 13.94
N LEU A 128 11.25 1.50 12.85
CA LEU A 128 10.92 2.83 12.35
C LEU A 128 10.02 3.56 13.33
N LYS A 129 10.35 4.80 13.62
CA LYS A 129 9.44 5.72 14.33
C LYS A 129 8.49 6.32 13.30
N LEU A 130 7.47 5.54 12.95
CA LEU A 130 6.54 5.92 11.91
C LEU A 130 5.37 6.69 12.50
N ASN A 131 5.14 7.89 11.99
CA ASN A 131 3.98 8.70 12.39
C ASN A 131 2.93 8.80 11.26
N ALA A 132 3.03 7.95 10.25
CA ALA A 132 2.12 7.94 9.13
C ALA A 132 0.76 7.32 9.48
N ASP A 133 -0.30 8.02 9.11
CA ASP A 133 -1.65 7.49 9.20
C ASP A 133 -1.95 6.46 8.11
N LEU A 134 -1.32 6.62 6.94
CA LEU A 134 -1.46 5.73 5.79
C LEU A 134 -0.10 5.25 5.31
N VAL A 135 0.03 3.94 5.12
CA VAL A 135 1.13 3.32 4.38
C VAL A 135 0.58 2.59 3.17
N VAL A 136 1.13 2.87 2.00
CA VAL A 136 0.78 2.19 0.74
C VAL A 136 1.98 1.37 0.29
N LEU A 137 1.79 0.08 0.12
CA LEU A 137 2.79 -0.84 -0.42
C LEU A 137 2.40 -1.22 -1.85
N SER A 138 2.89 -0.44 -2.81
CA SER A 138 2.85 -0.76 -4.24
C SER A 138 4.02 -1.68 -4.57
N ALA A 139 4.04 -2.84 -3.90
CA ALA A 139 5.15 -3.78 -3.95
C ALA A 139 4.65 -5.13 -4.47
N CYS A 140 5.27 -5.60 -5.53
CA CYS A 140 4.97 -6.88 -6.16
C CYS A 140 6.01 -7.93 -5.78
N GLU A 141 5.60 -9.19 -5.65
CA GLU A 141 6.51 -10.30 -5.38
C GLU A 141 7.45 -10.54 -6.58
N THR A 142 8.75 -10.54 -6.32
CA THR A 142 9.76 -10.92 -7.32
C THR A 142 9.98 -12.42 -7.30
N GLY A 143 9.34 -13.09 -8.24
CA GLY A 143 9.69 -14.46 -8.59
C GLY A 143 9.01 -15.55 -7.79
N VAL A 144 8.25 -16.34 -8.51
CA VAL A 144 7.56 -17.58 -8.24
C VAL A 144 6.06 -17.45 -8.01
N SER A 145 5.33 -17.82 -9.06
CA SER A 145 3.89 -18.07 -9.10
C SER A 145 3.44 -19.17 -8.13
N ARG A 146 3.50 -18.93 -6.85
CA ARG A 146 2.74 -19.69 -5.87
C ARG A 146 2.00 -18.69 -5.02
N ILE A 147 0.68 -18.73 -5.13
CA ILE A 147 -0.24 -18.12 -4.18
C ILE A 147 0.14 -18.69 -2.82
N ALA A 148 0.92 -17.95 -2.07
CA ALA A 148 1.31 -18.37 -0.75
C ALA A 148 0.19 -18.06 0.23
N PRO A 149 -0.09 -18.92 1.21
CA PRO A 149 -1.19 -18.72 2.13
C PRO A 149 -0.90 -17.58 3.12
N GLY A 150 -1.45 -16.45 3.01
CA GLY A 150 -1.91 -15.43 3.91
C GLY A 150 -1.11 -14.79 4.96
N ASP A 151 -0.19 -15.40 5.51
CA ASP A 151 0.49 -14.90 6.70
C ASP A 151 1.67 -13.95 6.39
N GLU A 152 2.15 -13.94 5.17
CA GLU A 152 3.36 -13.19 4.79
C GLU A 152 3.13 -11.67 4.72
N LEU A 153 2.02 -11.27 4.10
CA LEU A 153 1.57 -9.87 4.10
C LEU A 153 1.25 -9.40 5.52
N LEU A 154 0.74 -10.33 6.37
CA LEU A 154 0.48 -10.05 7.78
C LEU A 154 1.76 -9.74 8.55
N GLY A 155 2.90 -10.33 8.21
CA GLY A 155 4.19 -10.02 8.83
C GLY A 155 4.56 -8.55 8.65
N LEU A 156 4.62 -8.08 7.39
CA LEU A 156 4.90 -6.67 7.09
C LEU A 156 3.81 -5.74 7.63
N ALA A 157 2.53 -6.09 7.48
CA ALA A 157 1.44 -5.30 8.02
C ALA A 157 1.55 -5.13 9.54
N ARG A 158 1.86 -6.18 10.29
CA ARG A 158 2.11 -6.10 11.74
C ARG A 158 3.28 -5.15 12.06
N GLY A 159 4.39 -5.26 11.32
CA GLY A 159 5.53 -4.37 11.48
C GLY A 159 5.13 -2.90 11.31
N PHE A 160 4.40 -2.56 10.24
CA PHE A 160 3.95 -1.18 10.01
C PHE A 160 2.94 -0.69 11.07
N PHE A 161 2.00 -1.54 11.51
CA PHE A 161 1.10 -1.18 12.62
C PHE A 161 1.85 -0.99 13.94
N SER A 162 2.82 -1.85 14.25
CA SER A 162 3.70 -1.72 15.42
C SER A 162 4.53 -0.44 15.35
N ALA A 163 5.09 -0.12 14.19
CA ALA A 163 5.85 1.10 13.94
C ALA A 163 5.00 2.38 14.03
N GLY A 164 3.67 2.28 13.94
CA GLY A 164 2.78 3.41 14.16
C GLY A 164 1.77 3.72 13.07
N ALA A 165 1.68 2.96 11.98
CA ALA A 165 0.65 3.15 10.96
C ALA A 165 -0.76 2.93 11.52
N SER A 166 -1.76 3.62 10.95
CA SER A 166 -3.18 3.42 11.27
C SER A 166 -3.93 2.68 10.17
N SER A 167 -3.45 2.79 8.94
CA SER A 167 -4.05 2.20 7.76
C SER A 167 -2.98 1.73 6.79
N LEU A 168 -3.24 0.62 6.13
CA LEU A 168 -2.37 0.07 5.10
C LEU A 168 -3.17 -0.19 3.82
N VAL A 169 -2.61 0.17 2.68
CA VAL A 169 -3.07 -0.31 1.36
C VAL A 169 -2.00 -1.25 0.82
N LEU A 170 -2.39 -2.49 0.58
CA LEU A 170 -1.50 -3.59 0.21
C LEU A 170 -1.98 -4.20 -1.10
N SER A 171 -1.08 -4.81 -1.87
CA SER A 171 -1.43 -5.58 -3.07
C SER A 171 -1.44 -7.09 -2.78
N LEU A 172 -2.42 -7.81 -3.34
CA LEU A 172 -2.58 -9.26 -3.21
C LEU A 172 -1.75 -10.07 -4.23
N TRP A 173 -1.46 -9.46 -5.37
CA TRP A 173 -0.69 -10.07 -6.47
C TRP A 173 0.06 -9.03 -7.27
N ASN A 174 0.89 -9.50 -8.19
CA ASN A 174 1.61 -8.63 -9.11
C ASN A 174 0.65 -7.78 -9.92
N VAL A 175 0.85 -6.48 -9.83
CA VAL A 175 0.01 -5.48 -10.48
C VAL A 175 0.57 -5.12 -11.86
N HIS A 176 -0.32 -4.71 -12.75
CA HIS A 176 0.07 -4.17 -14.04
C HIS A 176 0.44 -2.69 -13.85
N ASP A 177 1.69 -2.34 -14.11
CA ASP A 177 2.27 -1.04 -13.78
C ASP A 177 1.43 0.17 -14.21
N GLN A 178 0.96 0.23 -15.47
CA GLN A 178 0.18 1.38 -15.95
C GLN A 178 -1.16 1.52 -15.22
N THR A 179 -1.87 0.42 -15.00
CA THR A 179 -3.16 0.46 -14.27
C THR A 179 -2.94 0.83 -12.81
N THR A 180 -1.82 0.46 -12.22
CA THR A 180 -1.43 0.84 -10.87
C THR A 180 -1.23 2.34 -10.75
N VAL A 181 -0.49 2.95 -11.66
CA VAL A 181 -0.31 4.42 -11.68
C VAL A 181 -1.66 5.13 -11.75
N GLU A 182 -2.56 4.71 -12.65
CA GLU A 182 -3.89 5.32 -12.77
C GLU A 182 -4.75 5.10 -11.51
N LEU A 183 -4.73 3.90 -10.94
CA LEU A 183 -5.47 3.57 -9.71
C LEU A 183 -4.98 4.46 -8.56
N MET A 184 -3.68 4.51 -8.33
CA MET A 184 -3.09 5.30 -7.25
C MET A 184 -3.31 6.81 -7.45
N LYS A 185 -3.26 7.32 -8.69
CA LYS A 185 -3.63 8.71 -9.00
C LYS A 185 -5.07 9.03 -8.61
N CYS A 186 -6.00 8.15 -8.93
CA CYS A 186 -7.39 8.31 -8.54
C CYS A 186 -7.54 8.24 -7.02
N PHE A 187 -6.95 7.23 -6.37
CA PHE A 187 -6.98 7.04 -4.93
C PHE A 187 -6.50 8.27 -4.17
N TYR A 188 -5.33 8.80 -4.50
CA TYR A 188 -4.77 9.96 -3.82
C TYR A 188 -5.55 11.25 -4.10
N ARG A 189 -6.10 11.45 -5.30
CA ARG A 189 -7.00 12.59 -5.57
C ARG A 189 -8.26 12.56 -4.71
N GLU A 190 -8.87 11.40 -4.54
CA GLU A 190 -10.05 11.25 -3.69
C GLU A 190 -9.72 11.50 -2.20
N ILE A 191 -8.56 11.05 -1.73
CA ILE A 191 -8.06 11.35 -0.37
C ILE A 191 -7.87 12.85 -0.20
N TYR A 192 -7.20 13.50 -1.14
CA TYR A 192 -6.96 14.94 -1.10
C TYR A 192 -8.27 15.74 -1.15
N ALA A 193 -9.29 15.21 -1.80
CA ALA A 193 -10.65 15.76 -1.79
C ALA A 193 -11.42 15.49 -0.48
N GLY A 194 -10.78 14.89 0.53
CA GLY A 194 -11.34 14.66 1.87
C GLY A 194 -12.22 13.41 2.00
N LYS A 195 -12.16 12.47 1.05
CA LYS A 195 -12.87 11.19 1.17
C LYS A 195 -12.19 10.27 2.18
N SER A 196 -12.95 9.34 2.76
CA SER A 196 -12.40 8.24 3.56
C SER A 196 -11.48 7.36 2.70
N LEU A 197 -10.53 6.65 3.32
CA LEU A 197 -9.62 5.76 2.61
C LEU A 197 -10.38 4.65 1.86
N ALA A 198 -11.44 4.10 2.48
CA ALA A 198 -12.26 3.07 1.87
C ALA A 198 -13.06 3.61 0.66
N ALA A 199 -13.65 4.81 0.79
CA ALA A 199 -14.35 5.46 -0.32
C ALA A 199 -13.39 5.80 -1.47
N ALA A 200 -12.20 6.30 -1.15
CA ALA A 200 -11.18 6.65 -2.13
C ALA A 200 -10.70 5.41 -2.90
N LEU A 201 -10.39 4.31 -2.19
CA LEU A 201 -9.94 3.08 -2.82
C LEU A 201 -11.06 2.46 -3.68
N ARG A 202 -12.28 2.41 -3.15
CA ARG A 202 -13.47 1.97 -3.90
C ARG A 202 -13.62 2.77 -5.19
N ARG A 203 -13.55 4.10 -5.13
CA ARG A 203 -13.68 4.97 -6.30
C ARG A 203 -12.60 4.65 -7.33
N ALA A 204 -11.34 4.54 -6.91
CA ALA A 204 -10.23 4.23 -7.77
C ALA A 204 -10.40 2.88 -8.48
N GLN A 205 -10.79 1.84 -7.73
CA GLN A 205 -11.04 0.51 -8.28
C GLN A 205 -12.20 0.50 -9.30
N CYS A 206 -13.30 1.17 -9.00
CA CYS A 206 -14.42 1.29 -9.92
C CYS A 206 -14.06 2.07 -11.20
N GLU A 207 -13.19 3.08 -11.13
CA GLU A 207 -12.72 3.80 -12.32
C GLU A 207 -11.83 2.92 -13.21
N ILE A 208 -10.95 2.11 -12.63
CA ILE A 208 -10.14 1.15 -13.40
C ILE A 208 -11.02 0.05 -14.00
N MET A 209 -11.99 -0.47 -13.25
CA MET A 209 -12.92 -1.50 -13.71
C MET A 209 -13.69 -1.09 -14.98
N LYS A 210 -14.04 0.19 -15.14
CA LYS A 210 -14.69 0.70 -16.35
C LYS A 210 -13.81 0.58 -17.60
N LYS A 211 -12.49 0.72 -17.43
CA LYS A 211 -11.50 0.67 -18.53
C LYS A 211 -11.00 -0.76 -18.76
N CYS A 212 -10.77 -1.48 -17.66
CA CYS A 212 -10.22 -2.83 -17.62
C CYS A 212 -11.12 -3.70 -16.74
N PRO A 213 -12.21 -4.30 -17.31
CA PRO A 213 -13.24 -5.00 -16.51
C PRO A 213 -12.74 -6.23 -15.76
N HIS A 214 -11.66 -6.89 -16.23
CA HIS A 214 -11.15 -8.09 -15.57
C HIS A 214 -10.59 -7.74 -14.17
N PRO A 215 -11.01 -8.44 -13.09
CA PRO A 215 -10.61 -8.15 -11.70
C PRO A 215 -9.11 -8.07 -11.46
N PHE A 216 -8.31 -8.79 -12.25
CA PHE A 216 -6.85 -8.74 -12.16
C PHE A 216 -6.30 -7.30 -12.17
N PHE A 217 -6.91 -6.38 -12.91
CA PHE A 217 -6.40 -5.01 -13.08
C PHE A 217 -6.85 -4.03 -11.99
N TRP A 218 -8.03 -4.21 -11.41
CA TRP A 218 -8.61 -3.23 -10.50
C TRP A 218 -8.70 -3.72 -9.04
N SER A 219 -8.64 -5.04 -8.81
CA SER A 219 -8.83 -5.59 -7.47
C SER A 219 -7.55 -6.07 -6.74
N PRO A 220 -6.31 -5.78 -7.19
CA PRO A 220 -5.16 -6.22 -6.43
C PRO A 220 -5.00 -5.51 -5.09
N PHE A 221 -5.45 -4.26 -4.97
CA PHE A 221 -5.26 -3.48 -3.75
C PHE A 221 -6.42 -3.63 -2.78
N PHE A 222 -6.08 -3.70 -1.50
CA PHE A 222 -7.06 -3.75 -0.41
C PHE A 222 -6.60 -2.92 0.79
N LEU A 223 -7.57 -2.40 1.54
CA LEU A 223 -7.35 -1.56 2.71
C LEU A 223 -7.39 -2.41 3.99
N VAL A 224 -6.41 -2.24 4.87
CA VAL A 224 -6.35 -2.87 6.20
C VAL A 224 -6.23 -1.80 7.27
N GLY A 225 -6.97 -1.93 8.35
CA GLY A 225 -6.94 -1.00 9.48
C GLY A 225 -8.06 0.02 9.43
N ARG A 226 -7.75 1.28 9.77
CA ARG A 226 -8.72 2.37 9.80
C ARG A 226 -9.11 2.81 8.37
N TRP A 227 -10.39 3.07 8.15
CA TRP A 227 -10.98 3.45 6.86
C TRP A 227 -11.52 4.89 6.83
#